data_a93d2e26fba8970ffd95ffe080c67771
#
_entry.id   a93d2e26fba8970ffd95ffe080c67771
#
_cell.length_a   1.000
_cell.length_b   1.000
_cell.length_c   1.000
_cell.angle_alpha   90.00
_cell.angle_beta   90.00
_cell.angle_gamma   90.00
#
_symmetry.space_group_name_H-M   'P 1'
#
loop_
_entity.id
_entity.type
_entity.pdbx_description
1 polymer ?
#
loop_
_entity_poly.entity_id
_entity_poly.type
_entity_poly.pdbx_seq_one_letter_code
_entity_poly.pdbx_strand_id
1 'polypeptide(L)'
;MTSKTATRSSAARAYSQLYLEDAMCCLGEFFDYAVNDYGAEPDEVADLFELSRVGRAFGMGLPWAVAGKSGCELFITLSQELGYENGPFPKPAFRPDRTPEYWAGWISAYAQWRLDVSFEQLFSAVPFPQILNLYSPWHEASEERVVQLIVDRVQEAALETQLAQLRKNLGISQRELAHRSGVSLRSIQMYEQRNKDINRAQLITVRNLARALGCDIEKLVEPVFSMGGVA
;
A
#
# COMPACT_ATOMS: atom_id res chain seq x y z
N MET A 1 -24.94 -36.95 18.78
CA MET A 1 -24.93 -35.95 17.70
C MET A 1 -24.19 -34.73 18.21
N THR A 2 -22.90 -34.68 18.02
CA THR A 2 -22.03 -33.59 18.50
C THR A 2 -21.68 -32.70 17.28
N SER A 3 -22.26 -31.51 17.27
CA SER A 3 -21.98 -30.47 16.30
C SER A 3 -20.54 -29.97 16.46
N LYS A 4 -19.69 -30.30 15.50
CA LYS A 4 -18.35 -29.68 15.35
C LYS A 4 -18.53 -28.28 14.75
N THR A 5 -18.52 -27.29 15.61
CA THR A 5 -18.36 -25.89 15.18
C THR A 5 -16.96 -25.76 14.60
N ALA A 6 -16.88 -25.60 13.26
CA ALA A 6 -15.64 -25.32 12.56
C ALA A 6 -15.15 -23.93 12.98
N THR A 7 -14.07 -23.90 13.75
CA THR A 7 -13.32 -22.69 14.07
C THR A 7 -12.74 -22.16 12.74
N ARG A 8 -13.25 -21.02 12.26
CA ARG A 8 -12.62 -20.28 11.15
C ARG A 8 -11.17 -20.02 11.54
N SER A 9 -10.25 -20.53 10.75
CA SER A 9 -8.83 -20.19 10.84
C SER A 9 -8.72 -18.67 10.69
N SER A 10 -8.34 -17.99 11.78
CA SER A 10 -7.93 -16.58 11.72
C SER A 10 -6.70 -16.52 10.84
N ALA A 11 -6.79 -15.89 9.68
CA ALA A 11 -5.60 -15.55 8.89
C ALA A 11 -4.59 -14.86 9.83
N ALA A 12 -3.35 -15.31 9.80
CA ALA A 12 -2.29 -14.75 10.65
C ALA A 12 -2.11 -13.27 10.22
N ARG A 13 -2.38 -12.35 11.14
CA ARG A 13 -2.21 -10.92 10.92
C ARG A 13 -0.80 -10.51 11.32
N ALA A 14 -0.30 -9.42 10.74
CA ALA A 14 1.05 -8.93 10.98
C ALA A 14 1.37 -8.77 12.48
N TYR A 15 0.38 -8.38 13.28
CA TYR A 15 0.50 -8.26 14.73
C TYR A 15 -0.83 -8.48 15.45
N SER A 16 -0.75 -8.67 16.79
CA SER A 16 -1.94 -8.89 17.65
C SER A 16 -2.89 -7.68 17.58
N GLN A 17 -4.19 -7.95 17.63
CA GLN A 17 -5.23 -6.92 17.74
C GLN A 17 -5.03 -6.00 18.95
N LEU A 18 -4.34 -6.44 19.98
CA LEU A 18 -4.03 -5.65 21.18
C LEU A 18 -3.18 -4.40 20.87
N TYR A 19 -2.37 -4.44 19.80
CA TYR A 19 -1.53 -3.31 19.38
C TYR A 19 -2.15 -2.48 18.25
N LEU A 20 -3.35 -2.83 17.81
CA LEU A 20 -3.95 -2.18 16.65
C LEU A 20 -4.23 -0.68 16.89
N GLU A 21 -4.80 -0.35 18.04
CA GLU A 21 -5.11 1.04 18.39
C GLU A 21 -3.82 1.88 18.51
N ASP A 22 -2.79 1.33 19.17
CA ASP A 22 -1.48 1.98 19.28
C ASP A 22 -0.86 2.22 17.89
N ALA A 23 -0.89 1.21 17.02
CA ALA A 23 -0.39 1.32 15.66
C ALA A 23 -1.15 2.37 14.84
N MET A 24 -2.48 2.40 14.94
CA MET A 24 -3.31 3.37 14.26
C MET A 24 -2.99 4.79 14.74
N CYS A 25 -2.91 5.01 16.06
CA CYS A 25 -2.54 6.30 16.63
C CYS A 25 -1.13 6.72 16.20
N CYS A 26 -0.17 5.81 16.27
CA CYS A 26 1.22 6.07 15.92
C CYS A 26 1.39 6.46 14.45
N LEU A 27 0.73 5.76 13.52
CA LEU A 27 0.80 6.10 12.10
C LEU A 27 0.02 7.39 11.78
N GLY A 28 -1.07 7.65 12.48
CA GLY A 28 -1.78 8.93 12.41
C GLY A 28 -0.87 10.09 12.82
N GLU A 29 -0.22 10.01 13.98
CA GLU A 29 0.75 11.01 14.45
C GLU A 29 1.94 11.18 13.50
N PHE A 30 2.40 10.08 12.88
CA PHE A 30 3.49 10.11 11.92
C PHE A 30 3.18 11.01 10.73
N PHE A 31 2.04 10.80 10.07
CA PHE A 31 1.63 11.60 8.92
C PHE A 31 1.24 13.02 9.31
N ASP A 32 0.54 13.19 10.45
CA ASP A 32 0.21 14.52 10.95
C ASP A 32 1.46 15.36 11.19
N TYR A 33 2.43 14.83 11.90
CA TYR A 33 3.69 15.51 12.18
C TYR A 33 4.49 15.81 10.91
N ALA A 34 4.62 14.81 10.03
CA ALA A 34 5.38 14.95 8.80
C ALA A 34 4.86 16.08 7.91
N VAL A 35 3.54 16.18 7.77
CA VAL A 35 2.91 17.15 6.87
C VAL A 35 2.69 18.49 7.58
N ASN A 36 2.08 18.48 8.76
CA ASN A 36 1.59 19.70 9.40
C ASN A 36 2.62 20.40 10.30
N ASP A 37 3.62 19.69 10.80
CA ASP A 37 4.69 20.29 11.61
C ASP A 37 6.00 20.43 10.82
N TYR A 38 6.43 19.37 10.12
CA TYR A 38 7.67 19.39 9.36
C TYR A 38 7.52 20.02 7.97
N GLY A 39 6.33 20.01 7.39
CA GLY A 39 6.01 20.64 6.11
C GLY A 39 6.40 19.79 4.88
N ALA A 40 6.41 18.48 5.03
CA ALA A 40 6.63 17.56 3.91
C ALA A 40 5.36 17.33 3.10
N GLU A 41 5.51 17.00 1.82
CA GLU A 41 4.36 16.66 0.96
C GLU A 41 3.84 15.25 1.29
N PRO A 42 2.50 15.05 1.38
CA PRO A 42 1.91 13.77 1.78
C PRO A 42 2.35 12.57 0.92
N ASP A 43 2.46 12.76 -0.39
CA ASP A 43 2.92 11.72 -1.33
C ASP A 43 4.35 11.31 -1.04
N GLU A 44 5.22 12.29 -0.90
CA GLU A 44 6.63 12.08 -0.64
C GLU A 44 6.84 11.33 0.68
N VAL A 45 6.08 11.69 1.72
CA VAL A 45 6.13 11.00 3.03
C VAL A 45 5.71 9.53 2.89
N ALA A 46 4.67 9.25 2.10
CA ALA A 46 4.21 7.89 1.86
C ALA A 46 5.28 7.06 1.12
N ASP A 47 5.88 7.61 0.06
CA ASP A 47 6.96 6.97 -0.69
C ASP A 47 8.18 6.69 0.21
N LEU A 48 8.59 7.66 1.03
CA LEU A 48 9.68 7.48 1.99
C LEU A 48 9.36 6.41 3.03
N PHE A 49 8.11 6.36 3.50
CA PHE A 49 7.66 5.35 4.46
C PHE A 49 7.76 3.94 3.88
N GLU A 50 7.28 3.73 2.65
CA GLU A 50 7.36 2.44 1.96
C GLU A 50 8.80 1.94 1.80
N LEU A 51 9.72 2.83 1.44
CA LEU A 51 11.12 2.49 1.17
C LEU A 51 11.92 2.24 2.46
N SER A 52 11.49 2.81 3.59
CA SER A 52 12.25 2.83 4.84
C SER A 52 12.24 1.48 5.57
N ARG A 53 13.22 1.31 6.47
CA ARG A 53 13.19 0.21 7.45
C ARG A 53 12.07 0.41 8.48
N VAL A 54 11.73 1.69 8.77
CA VAL A 54 10.63 2.06 9.67
C VAL A 54 9.31 1.50 9.12
N GLY A 55 8.97 1.79 7.85
CA GLY A 55 7.73 1.31 7.24
C GLY A 55 7.66 -0.22 7.14
N ARG A 56 8.79 -0.87 6.79
CA ARG A 56 8.85 -2.35 6.80
C ARG A 56 8.67 -2.93 8.21
N ALA A 57 9.32 -2.34 9.21
CA ALA A 57 9.20 -2.78 10.60
C ALA A 57 7.78 -2.60 11.14
N PHE A 58 7.16 -1.47 10.77
CA PHE A 58 5.76 -1.19 11.11
C PHE A 58 4.82 -2.22 10.47
N GLY A 59 4.96 -2.46 9.16
CA GLY A 59 4.16 -3.43 8.41
C GLY A 59 4.29 -4.87 8.94
N MET A 60 5.47 -5.23 9.46
CA MET A 60 5.71 -6.51 10.14
C MET A 60 5.25 -6.53 11.60
N GLY A 61 4.73 -5.44 12.13
CA GLY A 61 4.25 -5.35 13.51
C GLY A 61 5.34 -5.43 14.56
N LEU A 62 6.56 -4.96 14.25
CA LEU A 62 7.63 -4.96 15.25
C LEU A 62 7.27 -4.00 16.40
N PRO A 63 7.33 -4.44 17.67
CA PRO A 63 6.84 -3.67 18.82
C PRO A 63 7.38 -2.25 18.92
N TRP A 64 8.65 -2.05 18.59
CA TRP A 64 9.27 -0.73 18.64
C TRP A 64 8.69 0.26 17.61
N ALA A 65 8.17 -0.26 16.48
CA ALA A 65 7.60 0.55 15.41
C ALA A 65 6.11 0.82 15.63
N VAL A 66 5.33 -0.18 16.08
CA VAL A 66 3.88 -0.04 16.20
C VAL A 66 3.41 0.55 17.53
N ALA A 67 4.20 0.42 18.61
CA ALA A 67 3.81 0.85 19.96
C ALA A 67 4.98 1.35 20.83
N GLY A 68 6.22 1.32 20.34
CA GLY A 68 7.40 1.66 21.13
C GLY A 68 7.94 3.08 20.91
N LYS A 69 7.42 3.79 19.92
CA LYS A 69 7.77 5.18 19.58
C LYS A 69 6.50 5.95 19.25
N SER A 70 6.53 7.26 19.47
CA SER A 70 5.51 8.16 18.93
C SER A 70 5.65 8.30 17.41
N GLY A 71 4.60 8.73 16.73
CA GLY A 71 4.63 8.98 15.29
C GLY A 71 5.70 10.00 14.90
N CYS A 72 5.88 11.06 15.69
CA CYS A 72 6.94 12.04 15.52
C CYS A 72 8.34 11.39 15.58
N GLU A 73 8.62 10.54 16.58
CA GLU A 73 9.90 9.84 16.71
C GLU A 73 10.14 8.86 15.57
N LEU A 74 9.09 8.23 15.04
CA LEU A 74 9.21 7.38 13.86
C LEU A 74 9.56 8.20 12.61
N PHE A 75 8.93 9.35 12.41
CA PHE A 75 9.27 10.22 11.28
C PHE A 75 10.71 10.72 11.35
N ILE A 76 11.17 11.16 12.52
CA ILE A 76 12.55 11.57 12.73
C ILE A 76 13.52 10.39 12.44
N THR A 77 13.20 9.19 12.92
CA THR A 77 14.01 8.00 12.68
C THR A 77 14.09 7.68 11.18
N LEU A 78 12.97 7.76 10.47
CA LEU A 78 12.89 7.56 9.02
C LEU A 78 13.71 8.62 8.27
N SER A 79 13.55 9.89 8.62
CA SER A 79 14.24 11.01 7.96
C SER A 79 15.76 10.88 8.10
N GLN A 80 16.24 10.52 9.29
CA GLN A 80 17.66 10.27 9.55
C GLN A 80 18.17 9.04 8.78
N GLU A 81 17.38 7.98 8.69
CA GLU A 81 17.74 6.77 7.93
C GLU A 81 17.94 7.07 6.43
N LEU A 82 17.07 7.88 5.86
CA LEU A 82 17.03 8.15 4.42
C LEU A 82 17.79 9.43 4.03
N GLY A 83 18.30 10.18 5.00
CA GLY A 83 18.94 11.47 4.74
C GLY A 83 17.94 12.55 4.29
N TYR A 84 16.67 12.41 4.65
CA TYR A 84 15.60 13.35 4.34
C TYR A 84 15.53 14.43 5.43
N GLU A 85 16.49 15.34 5.43
CA GLU A 85 16.59 16.42 6.41
C GLU A 85 16.60 17.79 5.72
N ASN A 86 15.40 18.43 5.64
CA ASN A 86 15.22 19.74 5.04
C ASN A 86 15.28 20.88 6.08
N GLY A 87 15.73 20.60 7.30
CA GLY A 87 15.84 21.56 8.40
C GLY A 87 15.75 20.89 9.78
N PRO A 88 15.72 21.70 10.87
CA PRO A 88 15.56 21.18 12.20
C PRO A 88 14.16 20.59 12.39
N PHE A 89 14.05 19.49 13.11
CA PHE A 89 12.77 18.88 13.46
C PHE A 89 12.01 19.77 14.46
N PRO A 90 10.82 20.30 14.10
CA PRO A 90 10.03 21.13 15.00
C PRO A 90 9.47 20.30 16.16
N LYS A 91 9.05 20.99 17.22
CA LYS A 91 8.28 20.35 18.27
C LYS A 91 6.87 20.06 17.75
N PRO A 92 6.28 18.87 18.03
CA PRO A 92 4.91 18.57 17.64
C PRO A 92 3.94 19.62 18.21
N ALA A 93 3.09 20.16 17.37
CA ALA A 93 2.05 21.08 17.81
C ALA A 93 0.86 20.31 18.39
N PHE A 94 0.29 20.83 19.48
CA PHE A 94 -0.97 20.27 19.99
C PHE A 94 -2.13 20.72 19.08
N ARG A 95 -2.86 19.74 18.53
CA ARG A 95 -4.07 19.96 17.74
C ARG A 95 -5.24 19.31 18.46
N PRO A 96 -6.26 20.09 18.89
CA PRO A 96 -7.43 19.53 19.58
C PRO A 96 -8.25 18.61 18.66
N ASP A 97 -8.32 18.97 17.38
CA ASP A 97 -9.02 18.19 16.37
C ASP A 97 -8.04 17.38 15.53
N ARG A 98 -8.44 16.17 15.14
CA ARG A 98 -7.64 15.30 14.29
C ARG A 98 -7.62 15.85 12.87
N THR A 99 -6.43 16.00 12.32
CA THR A 99 -6.24 16.48 10.95
C THR A 99 -6.62 15.41 9.92
N PRO A 100 -6.85 15.79 8.66
CA PRO A 100 -7.03 14.82 7.57
C PRO A 100 -5.84 13.86 7.43
N GLU A 101 -4.62 14.35 7.64
CA GLU A 101 -3.37 13.56 7.55
C GLU A 101 -3.27 12.55 8.69
N TYR A 102 -3.62 12.96 9.91
CA TYR A 102 -3.73 12.03 11.03
C TYR A 102 -4.72 10.93 10.71
N TRP A 103 -5.92 11.29 10.26
CA TRP A 103 -6.97 10.32 9.94
C TRP A 103 -6.54 9.37 8.81
N ALA A 104 -5.89 9.90 7.76
CA ALA A 104 -5.43 9.08 6.65
C ALA A 104 -4.35 8.06 7.08
N GLY A 105 -3.40 8.47 7.93
CA GLY A 105 -2.41 7.58 8.52
C GLY A 105 -3.07 6.52 9.41
N TRP A 106 -3.99 6.94 10.27
CA TRP A 106 -4.72 6.10 11.21
C TRP A 106 -5.53 5.01 10.48
N ILE A 107 -6.26 5.36 9.41
CA ILE A 107 -7.05 4.41 8.62
C ILE A 107 -6.16 3.49 7.76
N SER A 108 -5.00 3.99 7.31
CA SER A 108 -4.03 3.19 6.56
C SER A 108 -3.43 2.05 7.40
N ALA A 109 -3.15 2.30 8.69
CA ALA A 109 -2.69 1.26 9.60
C ALA A 109 -3.76 0.17 9.80
N TYR A 110 -5.03 0.57 9.93
CA TYR A 110 -6.12 -0.38 10.04
C TYR A 110 -6.31 -1.19 8.74
N ALA A 111 -6.28 -0.54 7.59
CA ALA A 111 -6.41 -1.21 6.30
C ALA A 111 -5.26 -2.22 6.08
N GLN A 112 -4.02 -1.82 6.36
CA GLN A 112 -2.85 -2.68 6.28
C GLN A 112 -3.00 -3.92 7.17
N TRP A 113 -3.35 -3.72 8.44
CA TRP A 113 -3.55 -4.81 9.39
C TRP A 113 -4.70 -5.74 8.98
N ARG A 114 -5.79 -5.19 8.46
CA ARG A 114 -6.96 -5.94 8.03
C ARG A 114 -6.70 -6.82 6.81
N LEU A 115 -5.90 -6.30 5.87
CA LEU A 115 -5.56 -6.97 4.60
C LEU A 115 -4.34 -7.89 4.72
N ASP A 116 -3.51 -7.70 5.76
CA ASP A 116 -2.21 -8.37 5.90
C ASP A 116 -1.31 -8.18 4.67
N VAL A 117 -1.24 -6.94 4.19
CA VAL A 117 -0.40 -6.53 3.05
C VAL A 117 0.74 -5.62 3.51
N SER A 118 1.76 -5.42 2.67
CA SER A 118 2.76 -4.38 2.93
C SER A 118 2.19 -2.98 2.63
N PHE A 119 2.80 -1.92 3.18
CA PHE A 119 2.42 -0.55 2.83
C PHE A 119 2.69 -0.24 1.36
N GLU A 120 3.75 -0.79 0.77
CA GLU A 120 4.01 -0.73 -0.66
C GLU A 120 2.82 -1.27 -1.48
N GLN A 121 2.27 -2.43 -1.10
CA GLN A 121 1.10 -3.01 -1.76
C GLN A 121 -0.16 -2.17 -1.54
N LEU A 122 -0.35 -1.64 -0.33
CA LEU A 122 -1.49 -0.81 0.01
C LEU A 122 -1.48 0.49 -0.80
N PHE A 123 -0.37 1.24 -0.77
CA PHE A 123 -0.28 2.54 -1.41
C PHE A 123 -0.09 2.45 -2.93
N SER A 124 0.47 1.35 -3.45
CA SER A 124 0.41 1.07 -4.90
C SER A 124 -1.01 0.85 -5.40
N ALA A 125 -1.88 0.23 -4.61
CA ALA A 125 -3.28 -0.01 -4.97
C ALA A 125 -4.16 1.23 -4.71
N VAL A 126 -3.93 1.91 -3.59
CA VAL A 126 -4.65 3.12 -3.19
C VAL A 126 -3.63 4.14 -2.70
N PRO A 127 -3.10 5.00 -3.57
CA PRO A 127 -2.14 6.05 -3.20
C PRO A 127 -2.59 6.88 -2.00
N PHE A 128 -1.66 7.27 -1.14
CA PHE A 128 -1.96 7.96 0.11
C PHE A 128 -2.83 9.22 -0.06
N PRO A 129 -2.66 10.08 -1.09
CA PRO A 129 -3.57 11.19 -1.34
C PRO A 129 -5.00 10.78 -1.66
N GLN A 130 -5.21 9.60 -2.26
CA GLN A 130 -6.56 9.10 -2.46
C GLN A 130 -7.20 8.69 -1.14
N ILE A 131 -6.42 8.13 -0.20
CA ILE A 131 -6.90 7.86 1.16
C ILE A 131 -7.20 9.18 1.87
N LEU A 132 -6.31 10.16 1.76
CA LEU A 132 -6.49 11.51 2.34
C LEU A 132 -7.77 12.18 1.82
N ASN A 133 -8.06 12.07 0.52
CA ASN A 133 -9.28 12.60 -0.09
C ASN A 133 -10.57 11.92 0.39
N LEU A 134 -10.48 10.75 1.02
CA LEU A 134 -11.64 10.12 1.66
C LEU A 134 -12.05 10.82 2.95
N TYR A 135 -11.20 11.65 3.55
CA TYR A 135 -11.50 12.32 4.83
C TYR A 135 -12.82 13.08 4.75
N SER A 136 -12.95 14.04 3.83
CA SER A 136 -14.12 14.92 3.78
C SER A 136 -15.47 14.19 3.75
N PRO A 137 -15.69 13.16 2.90
CA PRO A 137 -16.97 12.44 2.89
C PRO A 137 -17.11 11.35 3.96
N TRP A 138 -16.00 10.86 4.56
CA TRP A 138 -16.02 9.61 5.33
C TRP A 138 -15.47 9.69 6.77
N HIS A 139 -14.96 10.84 7.23
CA HIS A 139 -14.38 10.93 8.59
C HIS A 139 -15.37 10.70 9.73
N GLU A 140 -16.68 10.86 9.47
CA GLU A 140 -17.74 10.55 10.42
C GLU A 140 -18.31 9.11 10.28
N ALA A 141 -17.85 8.37 9.28
CA ALA A 141 -18.28 6.98 9.09
C ALA A 141 -17.49 6.03 10.02
N SER A 142 -18.04 4.82 10.25
CA SER A 142 -17.27 3.82 10.99
C SER A 142 -16.02 3.39 10.21
N GLU A 143 -14.95 3.10 10.95
CA GLU A 143 -13.67 2.68 10.40
C GLU A 143 -13.82 1.45 9.48
N GLU A 144 -14.65 0.48 9.90
CA GLU A 144 -14.88 -0.73 9.12
C GLU A 144 -15.43 -0.42 7.73
N ARG A 145 -16.31 0.59 7.62
CA ARG A 145 -16.90 0.99 6.35
C ARG A 145 -15.88 1.64 5.43
N VAL A 146 -15.03 2.50 5.97
CA VAL A 146 -13.96 3.15 5.20
C VAL A 146 -12.91 2.14 4.78
N VAL A 147 -12.49 1.27 5.71
CA VAL A 147 -11.54 0.20 5.39
C VAL A 147 -12.11 -0.75 4.35
N GLN A 148 -13.41 -1.04 4.39
CA GLN A 148 -14.02 -1.87 3.33
C GLN A 148 -13.89 -1.23 1.94
N LEU A 149 -14.04 0.10 1.82
CA LEU A 149 -13.80 0.79 0.54
C LEU A 149 -12.34 0.65 0.07
N ILE A 150 -11.39 0.73 0.99
CA ILE A 150 -9.97 0.53 0.69
C ILE A 150 -9.72 -0.92 0.28
N VAL A 151 -10.29 -1.89 1.03
CA VAL A 151 -10.21 -3.33 0.73
C VAL A 151 -10.74 -3.62 -0.67
N ASP A 152 -11.90 -3.09 -1.02
CA ASP A 152 -12.51 -3.29 -2.34
C ASP A 152 -11.60 -2.75 -3.45
N ARG A 153 -10.99 -1.57 -3.27
CA ARG A 153 -10.03 -0.99 -4.22
C ARG A 153 -8.75 -1.81 -4.34
N VAL A 154 -8.20 -2.28 -3.21
CA VAL A 154 -7.02 -3.15 -3.23
C VAL A 154 -7.33 -4.46 -3.96
N GLN A 155 -8.51 -5.04 -3.76
CA GLN A 155 -8.94 -6.23 -4.46
C GLN A 155 -9.15 -5.98 -5.95
N GLU A 156 -9.76 -4.85 -6.32
CA GLU A 156 -9.89 -4.44 -7.72
C GLU A 156 -8.53 -4.23 -8.39
N ALA A 157 -7.61 -3.56 -7.72
CA ALA A 157 -6.23 -3.39 -8.20
C ALA A 157 -5.50 -4.74 -8.31
N ALA A 158 -5.72 -5.66 -7.36
CA ALA A 158 -5.17 -7.03 -7.43
C ALA A 158 -5.78 -7.86 -8.58
N LEU A 159 -7.00 -7.53 -9.04
CA LEU A 159 -7.58 -8.12 -10.25
C LEU A 159 -6.98 -7.55 -11.53
N GLU A 160 -6.47 -6.33 -11.50
CA GLU A 160 -5.79 -5.71 -12.62
C GLU A 160 -4.30 -6.03 -12.58
N THR A 161 -3.77 -6.55 -13.67
CA THR A 161 -2.35 -6.92 -13.74
C THR A 161 -1.47 -5.67 -13.88
N GLN A 162 -0.21 -5.74 -13.40
CA GLN A 162 0.79 -4.68 -13.61
C GLN A 162 0.93 -4.30 -15.09
N LEU A 163 0.88 -5.30 -15.97
CA LEU A 163 0.88 -5.08 -17.42
C LEU A 163 -0.29 -4.21 -17.88
N ALA A 164 -1.51 -4.49 -17.40
CA ALA A 164 -2.71 -3.73 -17.77
C ALA A 164 -2.65 -2.30 -17.23
N GLN A 165 -2.21 -2.11 -15.99
CA GLN A 165 -2.06 -0.81 -15.35
C GLN A 165 -1.04 0.06 -16.12
N LEU A 166 0.17 -0.45 -16.38
CA LEU A 166 1.21 0.28 -17.11
C LEU A 166 0.75 0.66 -18.52
N ARG A 167 0.06 -0.26 -19.20
CA ARG A 167 -0.50 0.03 -20.54
C ARG A 167 -1.56 1.13 -20.49
N LYS A 168 -2.48 1.08 -19.54
CA LYS A 168 -3.54 2.09 -19.38
C LYS A 168 -2.97 3.45 -18.99
N ASN A 169 -1.97 3.50 -18.14
CA ASN A 169 -1.29 4.74 -17.75
C ASN A 169 -0.64 5.45 -18.95
N LEU A 170 -0.19 4.68 -19.95
CA LEU A 170 0.29 5.21 -21.22
C LEU A 170 -0.84 5.54 -22.21
N GLY A 171 -2.10 5.27 -21.89
CA GLY A 171 -3.24 5.52 -22.76
C GLY A 171 -3.26 4.67 -24.05
N ILE A 172 -2.52 3.54 -24.09
CA ILE A 172 -2.42 2.71 -25.29
C ILE A 172 -3.33 1.48 -25.20
N SER A 173 -3.83 1.05 -26.38
CA SER A 173 -4.63 -0.17 -26.48
C SER A 173 -3.78 -1.44 -26.43
N GLN A 174 -4.38 -2.57 -26.13
CA GLN A 174 -3.70 -3.89 -26.22
C GLN A 174 -3.13 -4.16 -27.60
N ARG A 175 -3.80 -3.72 -28.68
CA ARG A 175 -3.30 -3.83 -30.06
C ARG A 175 -2.06 -2.99 -30.27
N GLU A 176 -2.08 -1.77 -29.75
CA GLU A 176 -0.93 -0.87 -29.85
C GLU A 176 0.28 -1.42 -29.07
N LEU A 177 0.05 -1.96 -27.88
CA LEU A 177 1.11 -2.62 -27.12
C LEU A 177 1.66 -3.84 -27.86
N ALA A 178 0.79 -4.66 -28.49
CA ALA A 178 1.22 -5.79 -29.30
C ALA A 178 2.10 -5.36 -30.47
N HIS A 179 1.72 -4.27 -31.17
CA HIS A 179 2.51 -3.73 -32.26
C HIS A 179 3.88 -3.20 -31.79
N ARG A 180 3.93 -2.45 -30.69
CA ARG A 180 5.18 -1.87 -30.14
C ARG A 180 6.12 -2.92 -29.57
N SER A 181 5.58 -3.94 -28.91
CA SER A 181 6.38 -4.96 -28.22
C SER A 181 6.75 -6.14 -29.09
N GLY A 182 6.03 -6.35 -30.21
CA GLY A 182 6.15 -7.57 -31.01
C GLY A 182 5.59 -8.82 -30.33
N VAL A 183 4.90 -8.65 -29.18
CA VAL A 183 4.22 -9.75 -28.48
C VAL A 183 2.80 -9.89 -29.03
N SER A 184 2.33 -11.13 -29.26
CA SER A 184 1.03 -11.35 -29.85
C SER A 184 -0.08 -10.73 -28.98
N LEU A 185 -1.11 -10.14 -29.63
CA LEU A 185 -2.28 -9.59 -28.94
C LEU A 185 -2.91 -10.63 -27.99
N ARG A 186 -3.03 -11.87 -28.44
CA ARG A 186 -3.56 -12.98 -27.63
C ARG A 186 -2.75 -13.20 -26.36
N SER A 187 -1.42 -13.15 -26.44
CA SER A 187 -0.57 -13.31 -25.26
C SER A 187 -0.76 -12.16 -24.26
N ILE A 188 -0.86 -10.92 -24.74
CA ILE A 188 -1.13 -9.76 -23.90
C ILE A 188 -2.49 -9.92 -23.21
N GLN A 189 -3.53 -10.29 -23.93
CA GLN A 189 -4.85 -10.54 -23.37
C GLN A 189 -4.81 -11.63 -22.29
N MET A 190 -4.11 -12.74 -22.55
CA MET A 190 -3.98 -13.83 -21.57
C MET A 190 -3.23 -13.38 -20.30
N TYR A 191 -2.19 -12.55 -20.42
CA TYR A 191 -1.48 -12.00 -19.27
C TYR A 191 -2.36 -11.02 -18.50
N GLU A 192 -3.03 -10.09 -19.17
CA GLU A 192 -3.91 -9.11 -18.51
C GLU A 192 -5.15 -9.74 -17.86
N GLN A 193 -5.61 -10.88 -18.35
CA GLN A 193 -6.72 -11.65 -17.78
C GLN A 193 -6.26 -12.69 -16.73
N ARG A 194 -4.98 -12.72 -16.36
CA ARG A 194 -4.37 -13.74 -15.47
C ARG A 194 -4.55 -15.18 -15.91
N ASN A 195 -4.98 -15.40 -17.17
CA ASN A 195 -5.03 -16.74 -17.78
C ASN A 195 -3.65 -17.31 -18.08
N LYS A 196 -2.62 -16.46 -18.01
CA LYS A 196 -1.22 -16.83 -18.15
C LYS A 196 -0.39 -15.99 -17.20
N ASP A 197 0.46 -16.63 -16.41
CA ASP A 197 1.33 -15.98 -15.44
C ASP A 197 2.50 -15.29 -16.15
N ILE A 198 2.59 -13.96 -16.05
CA ILE A 198 3.67 -13.18 -16.63
C ILE A 198 5.01 -13.46 -15.93
N ASN A 199 5.02 -13.82 -14.65
CA ASN A 199 6.24 -14.17 -13.91
C ASN A 199 6.90 -15.45 -14.43
N ARG A 200 6.13 -16.27 -15.16
CA ARG A 200 6.61 -17.48 -15.85
C ARG A 200 6.81 -17.29 -17.35
N ALA A 201 6.70 -16.06 -17.82
CA ALA A 201 6.93 -15.78 -19.23
C ALA A 201 8.41 -15.88 -19.59
N GLN A 202 8.67 -16.12 -20.88
CA GLN A 202 10.06 -16.07 -21.38
C GLN A 202 10.62 -14.66 -21.16
N LEU A 203 11.86 -14.55 -20.68
CA LEU A 203 12.54 -13.29 -20.41
C LEU A 203 12.49 -12.32 -21.62
N ILE A 204 12.59 -12.86 -22.84
CA ILE A 204 12.51 -12.04 -24.06
C ILE A 204 11.15 -11.37 -24.20
N THR A 205 10.06 -12.04 -23.82
CA THR A 205 8.70 -11.50 -23.85
C THR A 205 8.56 -10.36 -22.84
N VAL A 206 8.99 -10.58 -21.59
CA VAL A 206 8.91 -9.57 -20.52
C VAL A 206 9.75 -8.35 -20.87
N ARG A 207 10.98 -8.56 -21.37
CA ARG A 207 11.87 -7.48 -21.83
C ARG A 207 11.25 -6.64 -22.96
N ASN A 208 10.61 -7.28 -23.92
CA ASN A 208 9.98 -6.59 -25.03
C ASN A 208 8.78 -5.76 -24.57
N LEU A 209 7.97 -6.28 -23.65
CA LEU A 209 6.87 -5.55 -23.01
C LEU A 209 7.40 -4.35 -22.20
N ALA A 210 8.39 -4.57 -21.35
CA ALA A 210 9.02 -3.50 -20.55
C ALA A 210 9.55 -2.36 -21.43
N ARG A 211 10.25 -2.69 -22.51
CA ARG A 211 10.75 -1.71 -23.48
C ARG A 211 9.62 -0.92 -24.16
N ALA A 212 8.54 -1.60 -24.55
CA ALA A 212 7.40 -0.98 -25.21
C ALA A 212 6.61 -0.06 -24.26
N LEU A 213 6.65 -0.36 -22.95
CA LEU A 213 6.01 0.41 -21.89
C LEU A 213 6.93 1.48 -21.27
N GLY A 214 8.23 1.48 -21.62
CA GLY A 214 9.19 2.43 -21.08
C GLY A 214 9.47 2.23 -19.58
N CYS A 215 9.41 1.00 -19.10
CA CYS A 215 9.62 0.67 -17.70
C CYS A 215 10.66 -0.44 -17.51
N ASP A 216 11.10 -0.65 -16.28
CA ASP A 216 11.94 -1.77 -15.89
C ASP A 216 11.15 -3.08 -15.85
N ILE A 217 11.85 -4.21 -16.02
CA ILE A 217 11.24 -5.56 -16.02
C ILE A 217 10.55 -5.82 -14.68
N GLU A 218 11.14 -5.36 -13.60
CA GLU A 218 10.67 -5.51 -12.22
C GLU A 218 9.25 -4.94 -12.03
N LYS A 219 8.90 -3.87 -12.76
CA LYS A 219 7.55 -3.28 -12.72
C LYS A 219 6.48 -4.13 -13.40
N LEU A 220 6.87 -5.13 -14.18
CA LEU A 220 5.95 -6.10 -14.80
C LEU A 220 5.77 -7.37 -13.97
N VAL A 221 6.63 -7.57 -12.96
CA VAL A 221 6.53 -8.73 -12.07
C VAL A 221 5.30 -8.57 -11.20
N GLU A 222 4.39 -9.55 -11.28
CA GLU A 222 3.20 -9.56 -10.44
C GLU A 222 3.59 -9.93 -9.01
N PRO A 223 3.13 -9.18 -7.99
CA PRO A 223 3.33 -9.56 -6.61
C PRO A 223 2.68 -10.93 -6.36
N VAL A 224 3.38 -11.81 -5.67
CA VAL A 224 2.82 -13.08 -5.23
C VAL A 224 1.93 -12.78 -4.02
N PHE A 225 0.65 -12.48 -4.26
CA PHE A 225 -0.32 -12.45 -3.18
C PHE A 225 -0.50 -13.90 -2.69
N SER A 226 0.07 -14.24 -1.55
CA SER A 226 -0.37 -15.40 -0.80
C SER A 226 -1.77 -15.09 -0.25
N MET A 227 -2.78 -15.26 -1.08
CA MET A 227 -4.13 -15.40 -0.58
C MET A 227 -4.10 -16.62 0.32
N GLY A 228 -3.97 -16.41 1.64
CA GLY A 228 -4.10 -17.46 2.63
C GLY A 228 -5.33 -18.28 2.28
N GLY A 229 -5.11 -19.55 1.94
CA GLY A 229 -6.07 -20.39 1.25
C GLY A 229 -7.46 -20.33 1.86
N VAL A 230 -8.40 -19.92 1.04
CA VAL A 230 -9.78 -20.34 1.18
C VAL A 230 -9.83 -21.77 0.64
N ALA A 231 -9.72 -22.75 1.52
CA ALA A 231 -10.11 -24.13 1.32
C ALA A 231 -11.20 -24.49 2.33
#